data_b77f2fcbcd883057acb2f5a4473ec66e
#
_entry.id   b77f2fcbcd883057acb2f5a4473ec66e
#
_cell.length_a   1.000
_cell.length_b   1.000
_cell.length_c   1.000
_cell.angle_alpha   90.00
_cell.angle_beta   90.00
_cell.angle_gamma   90.00
#
_symmetry.space_group_name_H-M   'P 1'
#
loop_
_entity.id
_entity.type
_entity.pdbx_description
1 polymer ?
#
loop_
_entity_poly.entity_id
_entity_poly.type
_entity_poly.pdbx_seq_one_letter_code
_entity_poly.pdbx_strand_id
1 'polypeptide(L)'
;MSTLNRADLRPDASVLRAGAKGHSQRDQILSAIYELCGRGALLTFFAFLAHGKTLDLWQLITHWDQLGADKHLDLAATFASLAFLVIVLGATIFRLESVQSAEGWEPRYSAFMGSFLTLSLIALPAVEAGSLWRVTAIVIIMVGGLLSAWVLAWLGRSFSITPQARSLVTTGPYAIVRHPLYVCEEVTVIGVMLLYFSLAAVLIVAVQWIFQLRRMSNEERVLRSVFPEYAAYAARTPKIIPRGFRSAA
;
A
#
# COMPACT_ATOMS: atom_id res chain seq x y z
N MET A 1 -15.28 -17.25 -20.65
CA MET A 1 -14.58 -16.47 -19.60
C MET A 1 -13.33 -17.26 -19.24
N SER A 2 -12.21 -16.89 -19.86
CA SER A 2 -10.92 -17.57 -19.72
C SER A 2 -10.37 -17.30 -18.34
N THR A 3 -9.98 -18.37 -17.64
CA THR A 3 -9.23 -18.36 -16.38
C THR A 3 -8.01 -17.46 -16.54
N LEU A 4 -8.03 -16.31 -15.85
CA LEU A 4 -6.88 -15.41 -15.71
C LEU A 4 -5.69 -16.26 -15.20
N ASN A 5 -4.76 -16.56 -16.09
CA ASN A 5 -3.51 -17.24 -15.78
C ASN A 5 -2.68 -16.30 -14.89
N ARG A 6 -2.94 -16.30 -13.57
CA ARG A 6 -2.09 -15.68 -12.56
C ARG A 6 -0.82 -16.49 -12.49
N ALA A 7 0.20 -16.10 -13.25
CA ALA A 7 1.55 -16.59 -13.04
C ALA A 7 2.10 -15.98 -11.74
N ASP A 8 1.57 -16.42 -10.60
CA ASP A 8 2.19 -16.23 -9.30
C ASP A 8 3.41 -17.15 -9.26
N LEU A 9 4.57 -16.61 -9.61
CA LEU A 9 5.83 -17.34 -9.51
C LEU A 9 6.14 -17.56 -8.03
N ARG A 10 5.98 -18.78 -7.58
CA ARG A 10 6.43 -19.22 -6.25
C ARG A 10 7.92 -19.54 -6.30
N PRO A 11 8.67 -19.26 -5.23
CA PRO A 11 10.08 -19.67 -5.17
C PRO A 11 10.22 -21.17 -5.34
N ASP A 12 11.25 -21.59 -6.03
CA ASP A 12 11.57 -23.01 -6.19
C ASP A 12 11.77 -23.66 -4.81
N ALA A 13 11.38 -24.93 -4.68
CA ALA A 13 11.54 -25.71 -3.45
C ALA A 13 13.00 -25.76 -2.92
N SER A 14 13.98 -25.62 -3.83
CA SER A 14 15.39 -25.51 -3.48
C SER A 14 15.73 -24.21 -2.71
N VAL A 15 15.14 -23.09 -3.09
CA VAL A 15 15.32 -21.77 -2.42
C VAL A 15 14.68 -21.80 -1.04
N LEU A 16 13.49 -22.43 -0.93
CA LEU A 16 12.80 -22.61 0.35
C LEU A 16 13.63 -23.48 1.32
N ARG A 17 14.29 -24.53 0.81
CA ARG A 17 15.15 -25.42 1.62
C ARG A 17 16.49 -24.77 1.97
N ALA A 18 17.06 -23.92 1.12
CA ALA A 18 18.32 -23.21 1.40
C ALA A 18 18.12 -22.14 2.48
N GLY A 19 17.01 -21.40 2.46
CA GLY A 19 16.65 -20.43 3.51
C GLY A 19 16.42 -21.09 4.87
N ALA A 20 15.90 -22.32 4.91
CA ALA A 20 15.62 -23.04 6.15
C ALA A 20 16.90 -23.64 6.80
N LYS A 21 17.97 -23.91 6.04
CA LYS A 21 19.17 -24.59 6.54
C LYS A 21 20.14 -23.72 7.32
N GLY A 22 20.01 -22.39 7.29
CA GLY A 22 20.94 -21.45 7.92
C GLY A 22 20.51 -20.89 9.28
N HIS A 23 19.28 -21.13 9.73
CA HIS A 23 18.75 -20.52 10.95
C HIS A 23 18.59 -21.56 12.06
N SER A 24 19.03 -21.19 13.29
CA SER A 24 18.81 -22.03 14.45
C SER A 24 17.29 -22.15 14.73
N GLN A 25 16.85 -23.22 15.38
CA GLN A 25 15.46 -23.41 15.77
C GLN A 25 14.90 -22.20 16.57
N ARG A 26 15.77 -21.57 17.36
CA ARG A 26 15.46 -20.35 18.13
C ARG A 26 15.17 -19.16 17.20
N ASP A 27 15.96 -18.98 16.15
CA ASP A 27 15.78 -17.87 15.20
C ASP A 27 14.48 -18.05 14.38
N GLN A 28 14.13 -19.28 14.05
CA GLN A 28 12.86 -19.61 13.38
C GLN A 28 11.66 -19.29 14.28
N ILE A 29 11.70 -19.66 15.55
CA ILE A 29 10.63 -19.34 16.51
C ILE A 29 10.51 -17.83 16.70
N LEU A 30 11.62 -17.13 16.89
CA LEU A 30 11.62 -15.67 17.04
C LEU A 30 11.03 -14.98 15.80
N SER A 31 11.43 -15.39 14.60
CA SER A 31 10.91 -14.82 13.35
C SER A 31 9.40 -15.05 13.20
N ALA A 32 8.91 -16.23 13.57
CA ALA A 32 7.49 -16.56 13.57
C ALA A 32 6.69 -15.69 14.57
N ILE A 33 7.23 -15.49 15.78
CA ILE A 33 6.63 -14.61 16.78
C ILE A 33 6.57 -13.17 16.28
N TYR A 34 7.67 -12.65 15.71
CA TYR A 34 7.69 -11.29 15.15
C TYR A 34 6.69 -11.13 13.99
N GLU A 35 6.57 -12.13 13.12
CA GLU A 35 5.58 -12.09 12.04
C GLU A 35 4.15 -12.12 12.57
N LEU A 36 3.87 -12.95 13.57
CA LEU A 36 2.55 -13.05 14.21
C LEU A 36 2.18 -11.74 14.93
N CYS A 37 3.09 -11.19 15.74
CA CYS A 37 2.87 -9.92 16.44
C CYS A 37 2.67 -8.76 15.44
N GLY A 38 3.52 -8.67 14.42
CA GLY A 38 3.39 -7.64 13.38
C GLY A 38 2.08 -7.77 12.60
N ARG A 39 1.65 -8.99 12.29
CA ARG A 39 0.36 -9.26 11.64
C ARG A 39 -0.80 -8.87 12.54
N GLY A 40 -0.76 -9.24 13.84
CA GLY A 40 -1.77 -8.88 14.82
C GLY A 40 -1.90 -7.37 14.99
N ALA A 41 -0.77 -6.65 15.13
CA ALA A 41 -0.75 -5.20 15.24
C ALA A 41 -1.37 -4.50 14.01
N LEU A 42 -1.04 -4.97 12.80
CA LEU A 42 -1.61 -4.42 11.57
C LEU A 42 -3.10 -4.69 11.44
N LEU A 43 -3.55 -5.90 11.79
CA LEU A 43 -4.98 -6.25 11.78
C LEU A 43 -5.76 -5.38 12.77
N THR A 44 -5.25 -5.21 13.99
CA THR A 44 -5.87 -4.34 15.00
C THR A 44 -5.94 -2.90 14.53
N PHE A 45 -4.85 -2.38 13.95
CA PHE A 45 -4.79 -1.01 13.43
C PHE A 45 -5.80 -0.78 12.29
N PHE A 46 -5.79 -1.65 11.27
CA PHE A 46 -6.72 -1.49 10.14
C PHE A 46 -8.18 -1.77 10.52
N ALA A 47 -8.44 -2.69 11.46
CA ALA A 47 -9.77 -2.91 12.00
C ALA A 47 -10.28 -1.69 12.77
N PHE A 48 -9.41 -1.03 13.55
CA PHE A 48 -9.74 0.22 14.23
C PHE A 48 -10.10 1.34 13.23
N LEU A 49 -9.31 1.51 12.16
CA LEU A 49 -9.63 2.48 11.11
C LEU A 49 -10.93 2.15 10.38
N ALA A 50 -11.16 0.87 10.06
CA ALA A 50 -12.38 0.42 9.41
C ALA A 50 -13.62 0.64 10.29
N HIS A 51 -13.50 0.40 11.60
CA HIS A 51 -14.54 0.71 12.57
C HIS A 51 -14.88 2.20 12.57
N GLY A 52 -13.87 3.09 12.63
CA GLY A 52 -14.06 4.53 12.51
C GLY A 52 -14.80 4.93 11.24
N LYS A 53 -14.39 4.38 10.08
CA LYS A 53 -15.08 4.64 8.80
C LYS A 53 -16.50 4.08 8.73
N THR A 54 -16.79 3.00 9.46
CA THR A 54 -18.16 2.48 9.60
C THR A 54 -19.04 3.42 10.41
N LEU A 55 -18.49 4.04 11.46
CA LEU A 55 -19.19 5.06 12.24
C LEU A 55 -19.43 6.34 11.42
N ASP A 56 -18.42 6.79 10.65
CA ASP A 56 -18.58 7.91 9.72
C ASP A 56 -19.73 7.65 8.72
N LEU A 57 -19.75 6.45 8.15
CA LEU A 57 -20.82 6.03 7.22
C LEU A 57 -22.19 6.01 7.90
N TRP A 58 -22.27 5.50 9.10
CA TRP A 58 -23.50 5.48 9.90
C TRP A 58 -24.00 6.91 10.16
N GLN A 59 -23.13 7.84 10.57
CA GLN A 59 -23.49 9.24 10.81
C GLN A 59 -23.96 9.93 9.51
N LEU A 60 -23.30 9.70 8.39
CA LEU A 60 -23.69 10.23 7.09
C LEU A 60 -25.09 9.77 6.68
N ILE A 61 -25.42 8.50 6.94
CA ILE A 61 -26.74 7.95 6.58
C ILE A 61 -27.83 8.45 7.53
N THR A 62 -27.57 8.50 8.83
CA THR A 62 -28.59 8.87 9.84
C THR A 62 -28.89 10.37 9.84
N HIS A 63 -27.93 11.22 9.45
CA HIS A 63 -28.11 12.68 9.40
C HIS A 63 -28.18 13.22 7.96
N TRP A 64 -28.57 12.36 7.01
CA TRP A 64 -28.55 12.66 5.58
C TRP A 64 -29.23 13.98 5.18
N ASP A 65 -30.37 14.29 5.79
CA ASP A 65 -31.15 15.50 5.47
C ASP A 65 -30.53 16.79 6.02
N GLN A 66 -29.61 16.66 7.00
CA GLN A 66 -28.92 17.78 7.64
C GLN A 66 -27.58 18.13 6.96
N LEU A 67 -27.13 17.28 6.02
CA LEU A 67 -25.86 17.44 5.34
C LEU A 67 -25.96 18.44 4.17
N GLY A 68 -24.83 19.10 3.90
CA GLY A 68 -24.68 20.04 2.79
C GLY A 68 -24.75 19.41 1.38
N ALA A 69 -24.46 20.23 0.37
CA ALA A 69 -24.52 19.83 -1.04
C ALA A 69 -23.53 18.68 -1.40
N ASP A 70 -22.42 18.58 -0.68
CA ASP A 70 -21.34 17.62 -0.96
C ASP A 70 -21.58 16.21 -0.36
N LYS A 71 -22.74 15.98 0.28
CA LYS A 71 -23.06 14.73 0.99
C LYS A 71 -22.88 13.45 0.15
N HIS A 72 -23.20 13.49 -1.12
CA HIS A 72 -23.03 12.35 -2.03
C HIS A 72 -21.54 12.03 -2.25
N LEU A 73 -20.70 13.07 -2.31
CA LEU A 73 -19.27 12.93 -2.47
C LEU A 73 -18.61 12.39 -1.18
N ASP A 74 -19.02 12.93 -0.03
CA ASP A 74 -18.55 12.44 1.29
C ASP A 74 -18.96 10.97 1.51
N LEU A 75 -20.17 10.58 1.11
CA LEU A 75 -20.63 9.20 1.15
C LEU A 75 -19.77 8.29 0.26
N ALA A 76 -19.54 8.69 -0.99
CA ALA A 76 -18.73 7.92 -1.94
C ALA A 76 -17.27 7.78 -1.45
N ALA A 77 -16.66 8.84 -0.91
CA ALA A 77 -15.32 8.83 -0.38
C ALA A 77 -15.19 7.93 0.87
N THR A 78 -16.18 7.97 1.76
CA THR A 78 -16.22 7.11 2.95
C THR A 78 -16.37 5.65 2.56
N PHE A 79 -17.24 5.35 1.60
CA PHE A 79 -17.44 3.99 1.09
C PHE A 79 -16.16 3.46 0.40
N ALA A 80 -15.51 4.27 -0.46
CA ALA A 80 -14.25 3.90 -1.11
C ALA A 80 -13.13 3.62 -0.08
N SER A 81 -13.03 4.43 0.96
CA SER A 81 -12.07 4.25 2.05
C SER A 81 -12.33 2.96 2.84
N LEU A 82 -13.59 2.68 3.16
CA LEU A 82 -13.99 1.45 3.84
C LEU A 82 -13.70 0.22 2.98
N ALA A 83 -14.02 0.25 1.69
CA ALA A 83 -13.71 -0.82 0.76
C ALA A 83 -12.20 -1.12 0.69
N PHE A 84 -11.36 -0.08 0.61
CA PHE A 84 -9.91 -0.22 0.65
C PHE A 84 -9.45 -0.90 1.95
N LEU A 85 -9.94 -0.45 3.11
CA LEU A 85 -9.58 -1.02 4.42
C LEU A 85 -10.00 -2.50 4.54
N VAL A 86 -11.18 -2.86 4.05
CA VAL A 86 -11.64 -4.26 4.01
C VAL A 86 -10.72 -5.12 3.13
N ILE A 87 -10.28 -4.62 1.98
CA ILE A 87 -9.34 -5.33 1.10
C ILE A 87 -7.97 -5.48 1.78
N VAL A 88 -7.46 -4.43 2.45
CA VAL A 88 -6.20 -4.51 3.22
C VAL A 88 -6.29 -5.54 4.34
N LEU A 89 -7.40 -5.55 5.09
CA LEU A 89 -7.66 -6.55 6.14
C LEU A 89 -7.67 -7.96 5.54
N GLY A 90 -8.42 -8.19 4.47
CA GLY A 90 -8.46 -9.47 3.78
C GLY A 90 -7.08 -9.89 3.26
N ALA A 91 -6.36 -9.00 2.59
CA ALA A 91 -5.00 -9.26 2.12
C ALA A 91 -4.05 -9.61 3.28
N THR A 92 -4.20 -8.95 4.44
CA THR A 92 -3.39 -9.23 5.64
C THR A 92 -3.77 -10.56 6.31
N ILE A 93 -5.05 -10.92 6.35
CA ILE A 93 -5.54 -12.19 6.92
C ILE A 93 -5.08 -13.38 6.06
N PHE A 94 -5.19 -13.27 4.75
CA PHE A 94 -4.93 -14.37 3.81
C PHE A 94 -3.54 -14.34 3.17
N ARG A 95 -2.64 -13.46 3.65
CA ARG A 95 -1.29 -13.33 3.07
C ARG A 95 -0.52 -14.64 3.15
N LEU A 96 0.28 -14.91 2.13
CA LEU A 96 1.22 -16.03 2.10
C LEU A 96 2.29 -15.85 3.19
N GLU A 97 2.92 -16.95 3.60
CA GLU A 97 4.12 -16.89 4.45
C GLU A 97 5.26 -16.20 3.68
N SER A 98 6.08 -15.45 4.42
CA SER A 98 7.25 -14.82 3.83
C SER A 98 8.36 -15.84 3.63
N VAL A 99 8.93 -15.88 2.42
CA VAL A 99 10.10 -16.70 2.11
C VAL A 99 11.36 -16.06 2.67
N GLN A 100 11.45 -14.74 2.53
CA GLN A 100 12.55 -13.94 3.04
C GLN A 100 12.07 -12.54 3.38
N SER A 101 12.60 -11.96 4.45
CA SER A 101 12.38 -10.58 4.87
C SER A 101 13.68 -9.80 4.76
N ALA A 102 13.56 -8.49 4.52
CA ALA A 102 14.72 -7.61 4.57
C ALA A 102 15.34 -7.62 5.97
N GLU A 103 16.67 -7.71 6.02
CA GLU A 103 17.43 -7.70 7.26
C GLU A 103 17.68 -6.27 7.76
N GLY A 104 17.82 -6.14 9.08
CA GLY A 104 18.09 -4.87 9.73
C GLY A 104 16.84 -4.04 10.06
N TRP A 105 17.08 -2.91 10.72
CA TRP A 105 16.02 -2.00 11.18
C TRP A 105 15.62 -0.98 10.11
N GLU A 106 16.53 -0.57 9.22
CA GLU A 106 16.30 0.44 8.20
C GLU A 106 15.13 0.07 7.26
N PRO A 107 15.04 -1.16 6.68
CA PRO A 107 13.91 -1.53 5.84
C PRO A 107 12.56 -1.50 6.56
N ARG A 108 12.54 -1.81 7.86
CA ARG A 108 11.33 -1.76 8.68
C ARG A 108 10.93 -0.33 8.99
N TYR A 109 11.91 0.51 9.34
CA TYR A 109 11.71 1.93 9.60
C TYR A 109 11.24 2.68 8.35
N SER A 110 11.89 2.45 7.20
CA SER A 110 11.48 3.08 5.94
C SER A 110 10.08 2.64 5.51
N ALA A 111 9.72 1.37 5.73
CA ALA A 111 8.38 0.87 5.46
C ALA A 111 7.34 1.53 6.38
N PHE A 112 7.65 1.66 7.68
CA PHE A 112 6.76 2.32 8.64
C PHE A 112 6.56 3.80 8.30
N MET A 113 7.64 4.54 8.10
CA MET A 113 7.58 5.97 7.77
C MET A 113 6.90 6.20 6.42
N GLY A 114 7.21 5.41 5.39
CA GLY A 114 6.56 5.50 4.09
C GLY A 114 5.06 5.22 4.12
N SER A 115 4.58 4.37 5.05
CA SER A 115 3.17 4.01 5.14
C SER A 115 2.36 4.93 6.07
N PHE A 116 2.94 5.40 7.17
CA PHE A 116 2.18 5.99 8.27
C PHE A 116 2.48 7.46 8.54
N LEU A 117 3.57 8.02 8.00
CA LEU A 117 3.92 9.43 8.23
C LEU A 117 2.81 10.39 7.78
N THR A 118 2.10 10.05 6.70
CA THR A 118 0.97 10.86 6.19
C THR A 118 -0.21 10.98 7.16
N LEU A 119 -0.33 10.08 8.16
CA LEU A 119 -1.33 10.23 9.22
C LEU A 119 -1.12 11.51 10.04
N SER A 120 0.11 12.03 10.11
CA SER A 120 0.39 13.30 10.80
C SER A 120 -0.25 14.52 10.12
N LEU A 121 -0.66 14.40 8.84
CA LEU A 121 -1.40 15.47 8.16
C LEU A 121 -2.71 15.80 8.84
N ILE A 122 -3.37 14.82 9.49
CA ILE A 122 -4.65 15.01 10.20
C ILE A 122 -4.49 15.95 11.40
N ALA A 123 -3.27 16.08 11.95
CA ALA A 123 -2.98 17.00 13.05
C ALA A 123 -2.80 18.46 12.61
N LEU A 124 -2.75 18.73 11.30
CA LEU A 124 -2.67 20.07 10.74
C LEU A 124 -4.08 20.67 10.62
N PRO A 125 -4.20 22.01 10.67
CA PRO A 125 -5.49 22.67 10.41
C PRO A 125 -5.93 22.40 8.95
N ALA A 126 -7.20 22.05 8.79
CA ALA A 126 -7.79 21.92 7.46
C ALA A 126 -7.86 23.31 6.78
N VAL A 127 -7.68 23.31 5.46
CA VAL A 127 -7.75 24.55 4.70
C VAL A 127 -9.20 24.98 4.54
N GLU A 128 -9.51 26.23 4.93
CA GLU A 128 -10.78 26.87 4.62
C GLU A 128 -10.79 27.36 3.17
N ALA A 129 -10.82 26.43 2.24
CA ALA A 129 -10.86 26.70 0.81
C ALA A 129 -12.29 26.56 0.26
N GLY A 130 -12.55 27.18 -0.88
CA GLY A 130 -13.86 27.08 -1.55
C GLY A 130 -14.25 25.66 -1.92
N SER A 131 -15.55 25.45 -2.18
CA SER A 131 -16.14 24.12 -2.48
C SER A 131 -15.39 23.37 -3.59
N LEU A 132 -14.97 24.05 -4.66
CA LEU A 132 -14.24 23.41 -5.75
C LEU A 132 -12.92 22.78 -5.30
N TRP A 133 -12.17 23.43 -4.41
CA TRP A 133 -10.92 22.90 -3.86
C TRP A 133 -11.16 21.61 -3.06
N ARG A 134 -12.15 21.65 -2.16
CA ARG A 134 -12.54 20.50 -1.35
C ARG A 134 -13.01 19.33 -2.23
N VAL A 135 -13.89 19.59 -3.19
CA VAL A 135 -14.37 18.60 -4.15
C VAL A 135 -13.21 17.97 -4.92
N THR A 136 -12.28 18.79 -5.43
CA THR A 136 -11.09 18.31 -6.15
C THR A 136 -10.25 17.39 -5.27
N ALA A 137 -9.96 17.78 -4.04
CA ALA A 137 -9.20 16.97 -3.09
C ALA A 137 -9.88 15.60 -2.83
N ILE A 138 -11.20 15.60 -2.56
CA ILE A 138 -11.96 14.38 -2.30
C ILE A 138 -11.99 13.47 -3.54
N VAL A 139 -12.18 14.02 -4.73
CA VAL A 139 -12.14 13.23 -5.99
C VAL A 139 -10.78 12.57 -6.18
N ILE A 140 -9.68 13.29 -5.92
CA ILE A 140 -8.33 12.72 -6.00
C ILE A 140 -8.14 11.59 -4.98
N ILE A 141 -8.61 11.77 -3.73
CA ILE A 141 -8.58 10.74 -2.69
C ILE A 141 -9.35 9.50 -3.15
N MET A 142 -10.55 9.68 -3.67
CA MET A 142 -11.40 8.58 -4.16
C MET A 142 -10.74 7.81 -5.30
N VAL A 143 -10.25 8.53 -6.31
CA VAL A 143 -9.60 7.90 -7.47
C VAL A 143 -8.37 7.12 -7.03
N GLY A 144 -7.48 7.73 -6.23
CA GLY A 144 -6.30 7.07 -5.69
C GLY A 144 -6.64 5.86 -4.83
N GLY A 145 -7.64 5.99 -3.94
CA GLY A 145 -8.10 4.91 -3.06
C GLY A 145 -8.71 3.73 -3.82
N LEU A 146 -9.56 3.98 -4.82
CA LEU A 146 -10.15 2.93 -5.67
C LEU A 146 -9.10 2.21 -6.51
N LEU A 147 -8.16 2.96 -7.10
CA LEU A 147 -7.03 2.38 -7.84
C LEU A 147 -6.13 1.56 -6.91
N SER A 148 -5.83 2.04 -5.70
CA SER A 148 -5.08 1.30 -4.70
C SER A 148 -5.80 0.01 -4.29
N ALA A 149 -7.10 0.05 -4.07
CA ALA A 149 -7.92 -1.10 -3.76
C ALA A 149 -7.88 -2.15 -4.89
N TRP A 150 -8.00 -1.71 -6.13
CA TRP A 150 -7.93 -2.59 -7.30
C TRP A 150 -6.55 -3.24 -7.44
N VAL A 151 -5.47 -2.45 -7.34
CA VAL A 151 -4.08 -2.97 -7.43
C VAL A 151 -3.78 -3.91 -6.26
N LEU A 152 -4.24 -3.58 -5.05
CA LEU A 152 -4.08 -4.43 -3.87
C LEU A 152 -4.85 -5.75 -4.01
N ALA A 153 -6.08 -5.72 -4.54
CA ALA A 153 -6.85 -6.93 -4.84
C ALA A 153 -6.13 -7.80 -5.90
N TRP A 154 -5.44 -7.17 -6.86
CA TRP A 154 -4.60 -7.88 -7.83
C TRP A 154 -3.37 -8.52 -7.18
N LEU A 155 -2.67 -7.79 -6.29
CA LEU A 155 -1.53 -8.30 -5.52
C LEU A 155 -1.96 -9.44 -4.58
N GLY A 156 -3.15 -9.32 -4.00
CA GLY A 156 -3.80 -10.33 -3.19
C GLY A 156 -2.92 -10.82 -2.03
N ARG A 157 -2.69 -12.13 -1.96
CA ARG A 157 -1.96 -12.79 -0.86
C ARG A 157 -0.46 -12.47 -0.79
N SER A 158 0.11 -11.82 -1.82
CA SER A 158 1.52 -11.39 -1.85
C SER A 158 1.76 -10.07 -1.13
N PHE A 159 0.69 -9.40 -0.66
CA PHE A 159 0.79 -8.12 0.03
C PHE A 159 1.61 -8.19 1.33
N SER A 160 2.48 -7.20 1.52
CA SER A 160 3.21 -6.95 2.77
C SER A 160 3.51 -5.47 2.92
N ILE A 161 3.43 -4.95 4.16
CA ILE A 161 3.85 -3.57 4.47
C ILE A 161 5.37 -3.50 4.59
N THR A 162 5.98 -4.48 5.25
CA THR A 162 7.44 -4.57 5.34
C THR A 162 8.01 -5.26 4.09
N PRO A 163 9.24 -4.92 3.66
CA PRO A 163 9.89 -5.56 2.52
C PRO A 163 10.10 -7.05 2.75
N GLN A 164 9.26 -7.87 2.11
CA GLN A 164 9.26 -9.34 2.24
C GLN A 164 8.96 -9.97 0.88
N ALA A 165 9.68 -11.05 0.56
CA ALA A 165 9.37 -11.88 -0.60
C ALA A 165 8.34 -12.94 -0.22
N ARG A 166 7.23 -13.00 -0.97
CA ARG A 166 6.15 -14.00 -0.82
C ARG A 166 5.88 -14.72 -2.13
N SER A 167 5.49 -14.01 -3.16
CA SER A 167 5.46 -14.45 -4.54
C SER A 167 5.76 -13.27 -5.46
N LEU A 168 6.29 -13.54 -6.64
CA LEU A 168 6.58 -12.51 -7.64
C LEU A 168 5.37 -12.33 -8.57
N VAL A 169 4.72 -11.17 -8.47
CA VAL A 169 3.60 -10.78 -9.33
C VAL A 169 4.14 -9.87 -10.44
N THR A 170 3.97 -10.29 -11.71
CA THR A 170 4.48 -9.57 -12.89
C THR A 170 3.40 -9.24 -13.91
N THR A 171 2.13 -9.54 -13.59
CA THR A 171 0.97 -9.40 -14.48
C THR A 171 0.06 -8.25 -14.07
N GLY A 172 -0.89 -7.89 -14.91
CA GLY A 172 -1.85 -6.81 -14.66
C GLY A 172 -1.15 -5.47 -14.46
N PRO A 173 -1.46 -4.68 -13.42
CA PRO A 173 -0.81 -3.40 -13.14
C PRO A 173 0.71 -3.50 -13.01
N TYR A 174 1.21 -4.64 -12.50
CA TYR A 174 2.63 -4.93 -12.35
C TYR A 174 3.36 -5.19 -13.67
N ALA A 175 2.66 -5.42 -14.77
CA ALA A 175 3.27 -5.45 -16.10
C ALA A 175 3.57 -4.04 -16.64
N ILE A 176 2.90 -3.01 -16.14
CA ILE A 176 3.03 -1.61 -16.57
C ILE A 176 4.18 -0.92 -15.82
N VAL A 177 4.15 -1.01 -14.49
CA VAL A 177 5.19 -0.50 -13.58
C VAL A 177 5.41 -1.51 -12.45
N ARG A 178 6.60 -1.49 -11.82
CA ARG A 178 6.92 -2.44 -10.74
C ARG A 178 6.24 -2.12 -9.42
N HIS A 179 5.88 -0.85 -9.20
CA HIS A 179 5.28 -0.38 -7.96
C HIS A 179 3.94 0.36 -8.18
N PRO A 180 2.95 -0.29 -8.83
CA PRO A 180 1.68 0.37 -9.15
C PRO A 180 0.88 0.74 -7.89
N LEU A 181 0.94 -0.08 -6.83
CA LEU A 181 0.25 0.21 -5.57
C LEU A 181 0.75 1.51 -4.95
N TYR A 182 2.07 1.70 -4.90
CA TYR A 182 2.65 2.92 -4.33
C TYR A 182 2.30 4.17 -5.15
N VAL A 183 2.25 4.06 -6.48
CA VAL A 183 1.79 5.17 -7.34
C VAL A 183 0.35 5.56 -7.01
N CYS A 184 -0.54 4.59 -6.84
CA CYS A 184 -1.95 4.84 -6.51
C CYS A 184 -2.11 5.40 -5.08
N GLU A 185 -1.34 4.90 -4.11
CA GLU A 185 -1.30 5.42 -2.74
C GLU A 185 -0.86 6.90 -2.74
N GLU A 186 0.14 7.29 -3.54
CA GLU A 186 0.60 8.67 -3.61
C GLU A 186 -0.44 9.61 -4.23
N VAL A 187 -1.26 9.15 -5.16
CA VAL A 187 -2.41 9.93 -5.65
C VAL A 187 -3.36 10.25 -4.48
N THR A 188 -3.64 9.27 -3.62
CA THR A 188 -4.44 9.48 -2.41
C THR A 188 -3.78 10.49 -1.45
N VAL A 189 -2.47 10.34 -1.22
CA VAL A 189 -1.68 11.23 -0.35
C VAL A 189 -1.72 12.68 -0.84
N ILE A 190 -1.61 12.91 -2.15
CA ILE A 190 -1.74 14.25 -2.75
C ILE A 190 -3.13 14.83 -2.45
N GLY A 191 -4.19 14.06 -2.59
CA GLY A 191 -5.54 14.52 -2.27
C GLY A 191 -5.70 14.88 -0.77
N VAL A 192 -5.15 14.05 0.13
CA VAL A 192 -5.14 14.36 1.57
C VAL A 192 -4.32 15.62 1.86
N MET A 193 -3.13 15.75 1.25
CA MET A 193 -2.29 16.95 1.38
C MET A 193 -3.05 18.23 0.97
N LEU A 194 -3.89 18.17 -0.07
CA LEU A 194 -4.69 19.31 -0.50
C LEU A 194 -5.71 19.74 0.56
N LEU A 195 -6.29 18.82 1.34
CA LEU A 195 -7.21 19.17 2.44
C LEU A 195 -6.53 19.92 3.59
N TYR A 196 -5.23 19.67 3.79
CA TYR A 196 -4.41 20.27 4.87
C TYR A 196 -3.27 21.12 4.28
N PHE A 197 -3.49 21.72 3.10
CA PHE A 197 -2.45 22.37 2.33
C PHE A 197 -1.74 23.48 3.13
N SER A 198 -0.46 23.25 3.38
CA SER A 198 0.44 24.15 4.09
C SER A 198 1.88 23.77 3.76
N LEU A 199 2.83 24.65 4.06
CA LEU A 199 4.25 24.29 3.90
C LEU A 199 4.61 23.03 4.71
N ALA A 200 4.05 22.89 5.92
CA ALA A 200 4.25 21.69 6.74
C ALA A 200 3.72 20.43 6.05
N ALA A 201 2.53 20.49 5.45
CA ALA A 201 1.95 19.36 4.70
C ALA A 201 2.83 18.94 3.52
N VAL A 202 3.32 19.92 2.74
CA VAL A 202 4.24 19.65 1.61
C VAL A 202 5.53 19.00 2.10
N LEU A 203 6.12 19.49 3.20
CA LEU A 203 7.34 18.91 3.77
C LEU A 203 7.12 17.49 4.29
N ILE A 204 6.00 17.22 4.97
CA ILE A 204 5.63 15.88 5.45
C ILE A 204 5.54 14.91 4.26
N VAL A 205 4.83 15.28 3.20
CA VAL A 205 4.68 14.45 2.00
C VAL A 205 6.01 14.25 1.28
N ALA A 206 6.85 15.28 1.17
CA ALA A 206 8.17 15.16 0.57
C ALA A 206 9.06 14.18 1.35
N VAL A 207 9.06 14.24 2.69
CA VAL A 207 9.80 13.31 3.55
C VAL A 207 9.22 11.89 3.43
N GLN A 208 7.89 11.75 3.43
CA GLN A 208 7.23 10.46 3.23
C GLN A 208 7.64 9.84 1.89
N TRP A 209 7.69 10.64 0.81
CA TRP A 209 8.10 10.17 -0.52
C TRP A 209 9.54 9.62 -0.53
N ILE A 210 10.46 10.23 0.21
CA ILE A 210 11.83 9.72 0.36
C ILE A 210 11.81 8.33 0.99
N PHE A 211 11.02 8.13 2.06
CA PHE A 211 10.88 6.81 2.69
C PHE A 211 10.19 5.80 1.78
N GLN A 212 9.20 6.22 1.00
CA GLN A 212 8.53 5.35 0.04
C GLN A 212 9.50 4.85 -1.06
N LEU A 213 10.36 5.73 -1.58
CA LEU A 213 11.41 5.35 -2.54
C LEU A 213 12.42 4.36 -1.94
N ARG A 214 12.80 4.55 -0.67
CA ARG A 214 13.67 3.61 0.07
C ARG A 214 12.98 2.27 0.27
N ARG A 215 11.71 2.28 0.67
CA ARG A 215 10.89 1.08 0.82
C ARG A 215 10.83 0.27 -0.48
N MET A 216 10.53 0.92 -1.62
CA MET A 216 10.56 0.28 -2.93
C MET A 216 11.92 -0.36 -3.24
N SER A 217 13.02 0.34 -2.92
CA SER A 217 14.37 -0.17 -3.17
C SER A 217 14.73 -1.36 -2.28
N ASN A 218 14.28 -1.36 -1.02
CA ASN A 218 14.44 -2.47 -0.10
C ASN A 218 13.64 -3.70 -0.55
N GLU A 219 12.40 -3.49 -1.01
CA GLU A 219 11.56 -4.55 -1.57
C GLU A 219 12.20 -5.19 -2.81
N GLU A 220 12.68 -4.38 -3.76
CA GLU A 220 13.39 -4.87 -4.95
C GLU A 220 14.65 -5.67 -4.59
N ARG A 221 15.37 -5.28 -3.54
CA ARG A 221 16.56 -6.02 -3.07
C ARG A 221 16.19 -7.42 -2.59
N VAL A 222 15.11 -7.54 -1.79
CA VAL A 222 14.62 -8.83 -1.30
C VAL A 222 14.07 -9.68 -2.45
N LEU A 223 13.31 -9.09 -3.37
CA LEU A 223 12.79 -9.82 -4.53
C LEU A 223 13.92 -10.35 -5.44
N ARG A 224 14.99 -9.58 -5.64
CA ARG A 224 16.17 -10.02 -6.42
C ARG A 224 16.92 -11.17 -5.77
N SER A 225 16.98 -11.23 -4.43
CA SER A 225 17.68 -12.31 -3.73
C SER A 225 16.90 -13.63 -3.74
N VAL A 226 15.56 -13.58 -3.92
CA VAL A 226 14.69 -14.75 -3.84
C VAL A 226 14.26 -15.25 -5.24
N PHE A 227 14.05 -14.34 -6.19
CA PHE A 227 13.51 -14.67 -7.51
C PHE A 227 14.54 -14.38 -8.61
N PRO A 228 15.18 -15.42 -9.21
CA PRO A 228 16.12 -15.24 -10.32
C PRO A 228 15.50 -14.49 -11.50
N GLU A 229 14.20 -14.67 -11.75
CA GLU A 229 13.44 -14.06 -12.84
C GLU A 229 13.23 -12.55 -12.64
N TYR A 230 13.45 -12.04 -11.41
CA TYR A 230 13.23 -10.63 -11.11
C TYR A 230 14.13 -9.71 -11.92
N ALA A 231 15.36 -10.12 -12.23
CA ALA A 231 16.29 -9.33 -13.05
C ALA A 231 15.73 -9.07 -14.46
N ALA A 232 15.20 -10.11 -15.11
CA ALA A 232 14.58 -10.01 -16.42
C ALA A 232 13.29 -9.19 -16.40
N TYR A 233 12.47 -9.34 -15.35
CA TYR A 233 11.28 -8.51 -15.12
C TYR A 233 11.64 -7.03 -14.97
N ALA A 234 12.61 -6.70 -14.11
CA ALA A 234 13.05 -5.34 -13.85
C ALA A 234 13.67 -4.65 -15.07
N ALA A 235 14.31 -5.41 -15.97
CA ALA A 235 14.89 -4.88 -17.20
C ALA A 235 13.81 -4.38 -18.18
N ARG A 236 12.65 -5.03 -18.23
CA ARG A 236 11.55 -4.69 -19.16
C ARG A 236 10.50 -3.78 -18.56
N THR A 237 10.30 -3.79 -17.22
CA THR A 237 9.23 -3.05 -16.53
C THR A 237 9.83 -1.90 -15.73
N PRO A 238 9.44 -0.64 -15.97
CA PRO A 238 9.95 0.53 -15.26
C PRO A 238 9.47 0.55 -13.81
N LYS A 239 10.18 1.30 -12.94
CA LYS A 239 9.89 1.33 -11.50
C LYS A 239 8.55 1.99 -11.18
N ILE A 240 8.32 3.21 -11.69
CA ILE A 240 7.19 4.07 -11.34
C ILE A 240 6.51 4.66 -12.58
N ILE A 241 7.28 5.21 -13.54
CA ILE A 241 6.77 5.94 -14.70
C ILE A 241 6.70 4.97 -15.89
N PRO A 242 5.50 4.73 -16.48
CA PRO A 242 5.35 3.89 -17.65
C PRO A 242 6.24 4.34 -18.83
N ARG A 243 6.82 3.40 -19.57
CA ARG A 243 7.73 3.71 -20.69
C ARG A 243 7.10 4.53 -21.81
N GLY A 244 5.77 4.46 -21.99
CA GLY A 244 5.06 5.26 -22.98
C GLY A 244 5.06 6.78 -22.72
N PHE A 245 5.44 7.22 -21.51
CA PHE A 245 5.62 8.63 -21.16
C PHE A 245 7.08 9.11 -21.28
N ARG A 246 8.03 8.20 -21.54
CA ARG A 246 9.38 8.60 -21.92
C ARG A 246 9.37 8.84 -23.42
N SER A 247 9.26 10.12 -23.82
CA SER A 247 9.63 10.57 -25.16
C SER A 247 11.01 10.00 -25.47
N ALA A 248 11.14 9.36 -26.64
CA ALA A 248 12.43 8.99 -27.18
C ALA A 248 13.27 10.28 -27.30
N ALA A 249 14.21 10.46 -26.38
CA ALA A 249 15.28 11.43 -26.42
C ALA A 249 16.56 10.68 -26.74
#